data_a761fe3a6f93fdf7e6a9ee2ee7a6dd9a
#
_entry.id   a761fe3a6f93fdf7e6a9ee2ee7a6dd9a
#
_cell.length_a   1.000
_cell.length_b   1.000
_cell.length_c   1.000
_cell.angle_alpha   90.00
_cell.angle_beta   90.00
_cell.angle_gamma   90.00
#
_symmetry.space_group_name_H-M   'P 1'
#
loop_
_entity.id
_entity.type
_entity.pdbx_description
1 polymer ?
#
loop_
_entity_poly.entity_id
_entity_poly.type
_entity_poly.pdbx_seq_one_letter_code
_entity_poly.pdbx_strand_id
1 'polypeptide(L)'
;FSLQSDCFGPLKKCLAFLNEAGRYMEYELTAEEAGKYEVIMCMANGYAEIQNCFTVAVNGQQQPGISFNAQQTGDGSGASEWYNFEECEPFYINLDKGVNLVRFMANKNNPNYDYILFRRVGDQEELYNKVIKAEGANKIEAEKYDAAGTTGNNAVRTENFTKDDYTGTCLAYMNYVGNYVSYYLNVEEAG
;
A
#
# COMPACT_ATOMS: atom_id res chain seq x y z
N PHE A 1 24.50 -0.27 4.85
CA PHE A 1 23.71 0.46 3.84
C PHE A 1 24.41 1.78 3.51
N SER A 2 24.11 2.34 2.34
CA SER A 2 24.65 3.63 1.93
C SER A 2 23.65 4.40 1.07
N LEU A 3 23.71 5.72 1.16
CA LEU A 3 23.06 6.59 0.21
C LEU A 3 23.90 6.61 -1.06
N GLN A 4 23.32 6.24 -2.19
CA GLN A 4 23.94 6.31 -3.50
C GLN A 4 23.45 7.55 -4.25
N SER A 5 24.36 8.30 -4.83
CA SER A 5 24.08 9.32 -5.86
C SER A 5 24.12 8.65 -7.23
N ASP A 6 23.46 9.30 -8.20
CA ASP A 6 23.35 8.83 -9.58
C ASP A 6 22.48 7.58 -9.78
N CYS A 7 21.56 7.31 -8.84
CA CYS A 7 20.48 6.37 -9.08
C CYS A 7 19.50 6.90 -10.13
N PHE A 8 18.95 6.01 -10.93
CA PHE A 8 18.01 6.36 -12.01
C PHE A 8 16.57 6.59 -11.52
N GLY A 9 16.34 6.55 -10.21
CA GLY A 9 15.05 6.87 -9.61
C GLY A 9 14.66 8.34 -9.77
N PRO A 10 13.40 8.68 -9.53
CA PRO A 10 12.87 10.04 -9.69
C PRO A 10 13.67 11.12 -8.94
N LEU A 11 14.21 10.79 -7.76
CA LEU A 11 15.00 11.72 -6.94
C LEU A 11 16.51 11.64 -7.22
N LYS A 12 16.94 10.76 -8.13
CA LYS A 12 18.36 10.54 -8.49
C LYS A 12 19.27 10.19 -7.32
N LYS A 13 18.68 9.68 -6.24
CA LYS A 13 19.37 9.16 -5.06
C LYS A 13 18.59 7.96 -4.57
N CYS A 14 19.27 7.00 -3.98
CA CYS A 14 18.61 5.86 -3.37
C CYS A 14 19.33 5.38 -2.13
N LEU A 15 18.60 4.77 -1.23
CA LEU A 15 19.12 3.97 -0.15
C LEU A 15 19.39 2.56 -0.68
N ALA A 16 20.62 2.12 -0.64
CA ALA A 16 21.03 0.82 -1.12
C ALA A 16 21.74 -0.01 -0.02
N PHE A 17 21.90 -1.31 -0.28
CA PHE A 17 22.61 -2.24 0.60
C PHE A 17 22.00 -2.43 2.00
N LEU A 18 20.68 -2.31 2.12
CA LEU A 18 19.95 -2.76 3.29
C LEU A 18 19.74 -4.30 3.21
N ASN A 19 20.84 -5.05 3.12
CA ASN A 19 20.87 -6.43 2.67
C ASN A 19 21.16 -7.48 3.76
N GLU A 20 21.15 -7.07 5.03
CA GLU A 20 21.39 -7.96 6.17
C GLU A 20 20.27 -7.81 7.19
N ALA A 21 19.84 -8.93 7.76
CA ALA A 21 18.86 -8.93 8.84
C ALA A 21 19.30 -8.04 10.02
N GLY A 22 18.37 -7.28 10.57
CA GLY A 22 18.60 -6.36 11.68
C GLY A 22 19.12 -4.98 11.27
N ARG A 23 19.52 -4.75 10.02
CA ARG A 23 19.73 -3.39 9.51
C ARG A 23 18.39 -2.70 9.38
N TYR A 24 18.35 -1.39 9.56
CA TYR A 24 17.08 -0.65 9.49
C TYR A 24 17.28 0.74 8.90
N MET A 25 16.20 1.26 8.38
CA MET A 25 15.99 2.68 8.14
C MET A 25 14.92 3.19 9.09
N GLU A 26 15.09 4.40 9.60
CA GLU A 26 14.19 5.00 10.57
C GLU A 26 13.94 6.46 10.23
N TYR A 27 12.71 6.86 10.31
CA TYR A 27 12.27 8.21 9.98
C TYR A 27 11.47 8.81 11.13
N GLU A 28 11.79 10.04 11.48
CA GLU A 28 10.95 10.87 12.31
C GLU A 28 9.94 11.58 11.42
N LEU A 29 8.65 11.31 11.61
CA LEU A 29 7.57 11.86 10.84
C LEU A 29 6.63 12.65 11.74
N THR A 30 6.19 13.81 11.28
CA THR A 30 5.12 14.57 11.96
C THR A 30 3.81 14.32 11.24
N ALA A 31 2.87 13.65 11.90
CA ALA A 31 1.52 13.46 11.41
C ALA A 31 0.62 14.58 11.96
N GLU A 32 -0.06 15.29 11.08
CA GLU A 32 -1.00 16.36 11.48
C GLU A 32 -2.21 15.81 12.23
N GLU A 33 -2.60 14.58 11.93
CA GLU A 33 -3.71 13.85 12.55
C GLU A 33 -3.32 12.40 12.80
N ALA A 34 -3.88 11.83 13.88
CA ALA A 34 -3.77 10.40 14.12
C ALA A 34 -4.58 9.62 13.10
N GLY A 35 -4.24 8.36 12.88
CA GLY A 35 -5.03 7.47 12.03
C GLY A 35 -4.21 6.51 11.20
N LYS A 36 -4.88 5.91 10.23
CA LYS A 36 -4.30 4.98 9.28
C LYS A 36 -3.62 5.72 8.13
N TYR A 37 -2.42 5.32 7.83
CA TYR A 37 -1.63 5.86 6.72
C TYR A 37 -1.29 4.74 5.73
N GLU A 38 -1.52 5.00 4.47
CA GLU A 38 -1.02 4.22 3.36
C GLU A 38 0.47 4.53 3.18
N VAL A 39 1.25 3.49 2.98
CA VAL A 39 2.70 3.59 2.73
C VAL A 39 3.00 2.96 1.38
N ILE A 40 3.56 3.75 0.49
CA ILE A 40 4.02 3.31 -0.83
C ILE A 40 5.52 3.53 -0.90
N MET A 41 6.26 2.52 -1.28
CA MET A 41 7.71 2.62 -1.48
C MET A 41 8.03 2.61 -2.97
N CYS A 42 8.81 3.58 -3.41
CA CYS A 42 9.43 3.55 -4.73
C CYS A 42 10.75 2.79 -4.62
N MET A 43 10.83 1.65 -5.28
CA MET A 43 11.96 0.72 -5.13
C MET A 43 12.41 0.13 -6.46
N ALA A 44 13.65 -0.36 -6.47
CA ALA A 44 14.19 -1.16 -7.54
C ALA A 44 14.72 -2.50 -7.00
N ASN A 45 14.19 -3.60 -7.52
CA ASN A 45 14.57 -4.96 -7.14
C ASN A 45 15.03 -5.77 -8.36
N GLY A 46 16.32 -5.97 -8.48
CA GLY A 46 16.92 -6.75 -9.57
C GLY A 46 16.87 -8.26 -9.39
N TYR A 47 16.29 -8.75 -8.30
CA TYR A 47 16.07 -10.18 -8.06
C TYR A 47 14.61 -10.56 -8.31
N ALA A 48 14.35 -11.88 -8.29
CA ALA A 48 13.00 -12.37 -8.11
C ALA A 48 12.36 -11.80 -6.84
N GLU A 49 11.05 -11.91 -6.70
CA GLU A 49 10.31 -11.44 -5.53
C GLU A 49 11.02 -11.80 -4.21
N ILE A 50 11.21 -10.78 -3.37
CA ILE A 50 11.78 -10.95 -2.02
C ILE A 50 10.62 -10.92 -1.03
N GLN A 51 10.21 -12.08 -0.56
CA GLN A 51 9.10 -12.20 0.40
C GLN A 51 9.54 -11.77 1.80
N ASN A 52 8.64 -11.05 2.50
CA ASN A 52 8.81 -10.60 3.88
C ASN A 52 10.17 -9.93 4.12
N CYS A 53 10.51 -8.95 3.29
CA CYS A 53 11.84 -8.36 3.29
C CYS A 53 12.10 -7.44 4.50
N PHE A 54 11.07 -6.87 5.13
CA PHE A 54 11.23 -6.09 6.36
C PHE A 54 10.02 -6.22 7.32
N THR A 55 10.25 -5.81 8.56
CA THR A 55 9.21 -5.54 9.57
C THR A 55 9.11 -4.04 9.82
N VAL A 56 7.95 -3.58 10.22
CA VAL A 56 7.68 -2.17 10.52
C VAL A 56 7.39 -1.99 12.00
N ALA A 57 7.99 -0.99 12.61
CA ALA A 57 7.64 -0.54 13.96
C ALA A 57 7.32 0.96 13.95
N VAL A 58 6.33 1.36 14.72
CA VAL A 58 5.97 2.77 14.96
C VAL A 58 6.09 3.02 16.45
N ASN A 59 6.84 4.06 16.83
CA ASN A 59 7.08 4.42 18.23
C ASN A 59 7.59 3.25 19.08
N GLY A 60 8.43 2.40 18.49
CA GLY A 60 8.98 1.21 19.13
C GLY A 60 8.02 -0.01 19.18
N GLN A 61 6.77 0.14 18.74
CA GLN A 61 5.81 -0.95 18.68
C GLN A 61 5.76 -1.57 17.28
N GLN A 62 6.03 -2.87 17.19
CA GLN A 62 5.93 -3.57 15.91
C GLN A 62 4.48 -3.57 15.42
N GLN A 63 4.30 -3.25 14.15
CA GLN A 63 3.00 -3.28 13.47
C GLN A 63 2.73 -4.72 13.03
N PRO A 64 1.72 -5.39 13.63
CA PRO A 64 1.41 -6.78 13.27
C PRO A 64 0.76 -6.86 11.89
N GLY A 65 0.93 -8.00 11.23
CA GLY A 65 0.26 -8.31 9.95
C GLY A 65 0.86 -7.63 8.72
N ILE A 66 1.92 -6.83 8.86
CA ILE A 66 2.64 -6.28 7.72
C ILE A 66 3.66 -7.30 7.25
N SER A 67 3.42 -7.87 6.07
CA SER A 67 4.38 -8.70 5.34
C SER A 67 4.64 -8.02 4.00
N PHE A 68 5.74 -7.29 3.89
CA PHE A 68 6.09 -6.61 2.67
C PHE A 68 6.91 -7.52 1.76
N ASN A 69 6.38 -7.75 0.56
CA ASN A 69 7.04 -8.50 -0.50
C ASN A 69 7.51 -7.52 -1.57
N ALA A 70 8.81 -7.47 -1.81
CA ALA A 70 9.37 -6.66 -2.87
C ALA A 70 9.29 -7.40 -4.19
N GLN A 71 8.38 -7.02 -5.06
CA GLN A 71 8.27 -7.55 -6.41
C GLN A 71 9.55 -7.25 -7.22
N GLN A 72 9.87 -8.10 -8.17
CA GLN A 72 10.89 -7.78 -9.16
C GLN A 72 10.42 -6.58 -9.98
N THR A 73 11.30 -5.60 -10.17
CA THR A 73 11.02 -4.44 -11.03
C THR A 73 11.62 -4.66 -12.41
N GLY A 74 11.02 -4.03 -13.44
CA GLY A 74 11.45 -4.19 -14.81
C GLY A 74 11.07 -5.53 -15.43
N ASP A 75 11.84 -5.97 -16.43
CA ASP A 75 11.55 -7.16 -17.23
C ASP A 75 12.38 -8.40 -16.85
N GLY A 76 13.22 -8.29 -15.83
CA GLY A 76 14.06 -9.39 -15.38
C GLY A 76 15.32 -9.64 -16.24
N SER A 77 15.68 -8.69 -17.10
CA SER A 77 16.73 -8.90 -18.11
C SER A 77 18.17 -8.74 -17.62
N GLY A 78 18.39 -8.32 -16.34
CA GLY A 78 19.72 -8.27 -15.79
C GLY A 78 20.03 -7.17 -14.78
N ALA A 79 21.30 -6.76 -14.66
CA ALA A 79 21.77 -5.84 -13.63
C ALA A 79 21.16 -4.42 -13.70
N SER A 80 20.59 -4.04 -14.85
CA SER A 80 19.85 -2.77 -15.02
C SER A 80 18.58 -2.68 -14.18
N GLU A 81 18.03 -3.80 -13.77
CA GLU A 81 16.83 -3.87 -12.92
C GLU A 81 16.98 -3.14 -11.57
N TRP A 82 18.20 -3.05 -11.05
CA TRP A 82 18.51 -2.29 -9.84
C TRP A 82 18.35 -0.77 -9.98
N TYR A 83 18.05 -0.31 -11.19
CA TYR A 83 17.84 1.08 -11.53
C TYR A 83 16.43 1.34 -12.05
N ASN A 84 15.62 0.29 -12.18
CA ASN A 84 14.24 0.41 -12.63
C ASN A 84 13.33 0.58 -11.41
N PHE A 85 13.09 1.83 -11.02
CA PHE A 85 12.32 2.17 -9.84
C PHE A 85 10.83 2.20 -10.15
N GLU A 86 10.07 1.46 -9.39
CA GLU A 86 8.60 1.35 -9.48
C GLU A 86 7.98 1.52 -8.08
N GLU A 87 6.77 2.07 -8.01
CA GLU A 87 5.99 2.08 -6.79
C GLU A 87 5.45 0.68 -6.50
N CYS A 88 5.62 0.24 -5.25
CA CYS A 88 5.10 -1.05 -4.81
C CYS A 88 3.61 -0.97 -4.46
N GLU A 89 2.97 -2.14 -4.33
CA GLU A 89 1.65 -2.23 -3.71
C GLU A 89 1.68 -1.63 -2.29
N PRO A 90 0.67 -0.82 -1.95
CA PRO A 90 0.65 -0.14 -0.68
C PRO A 90 0.43 -1.09 0.50
N PHE A 91 1.02 -0.75 1.64
CA PHE A 91 0.66 -1.32 2.94
C PHE A 91 0.27 -0.21 3.90
N TYR A 92 -0.22 -0.56 5.09
CA TYR A 92 -0.83 0.41 5.99
C TYR A 92 -0.22 0.34 7.37
N ILE A 93 -0.02 1.52 7.97
CA ILE A 93 0.41 1.67 9.37
C ILE A 93 -0.51 2.64 10.10
N ASN A 94 -0.49 2.61 11.43
CA ASN A 94 -1.16 3.63 12.23
C ASN A 94 -0.12 4.60 12.77
N LEU A 95 -0.40 5.90 12.65
CA LEU A 95 0.39 6.98 13.25
C LEU A 95 -0.43 7.73 14.29
N ASP A 96 0.24 8.15 15.37
CA ASP A 96 -0.34 9.08 16.34
C ASP A 96 -0.26 10.51 15.80
N LYS A 97 -1.12 11.39 16.29
CA LYS A 97 -0.98 12.83 16.03
C LYS A 97 0.32 13.34 16.63
N GLY A 98 1.09 14.10 15.86
CA GLY A 98 2.39 14.62 16.27
C GLY A 98 3.55 13.78 15.74
N VAL A 99 4.63 13.75 16.49
CA VAL A 99 5.88 13.08 16.09
C VAL A 99 5.76 11.57 16.24
N ASN A 100 6.12 10.85 15.20
CA ASN A 100 6.20 9.39 15.15
C ASN A 100 7.58 8.96 14.67
N LEU A 101 8.11 7.92 15.27
CA LEU A 101 9.34 7.27 14.85
C LEU A 101 8.97 5.98 14.10
N VAL A 102 9.16 5.97 12.78
CA VAL A 102 8.81 4.84 11.92
C VAL A 102 10.07 4.12 11.47
N ARG A 103 10.18 2.85 11.86
CA ARG A 103 11.34 2.00 11.55
C ARG A 103 10.95 0.85 10.64
N PHE A 104 11.73 0.68 9.58
CA PHE A 104 11.69 -0.47 8.67
C PHE A 104 12.97 -1.29 8.89
N MET A 105 12.83 -2.45 9.51
CA MET A 105 13.96 -3.31 9.85
C MET A 105 14.04 -4.49 8.89
N ALA A 106 15.14 -4.64 8.21
CA ALA A 106 15.39 -5.72 7.27
C ALA A 106 15.35 -7.10 7.94
N ASN A 107 14.58 -8.00 7.37
CA ASN A 107 14.58 -9.43 7.73
C ASN A 107 15.60 -10.22 6.91
N LYS A 108 15.95 -9.72 5.75
CA LYS A 108 16.87 -10.30 4.78
C LYS A 108 17.34 -9.25 3.78
N ASN A 109 17.80 -9.68 2.62
CA ASN A 109 18.11 -8.78 1.51
C ASN A 109 16.90 -7.90 1.16
N ASN A 110 17.17 -6.65 0.80
CA ASN A 110 16.15 -5.65 0.49
C ASN A 110 16.46 -4.99 -0.86
N PRO A 111 15.43 -4.44 -1.54
CA PRO A 111 15.62 -3.62 -2.74
C PRO A 111 16.35 -2.30 -2.44
N ASN A 112 16.68 -1.57 -3.50
CA ASN A 112 17.05 -0.17 -3.40
C ASN A 112 15.79 0.68 -3.27
N TYR A 113 15.81 1.70 -2.41
CA TYR A 113 14.66 2.58 -2.16
C TYR A 113 14.99 4.01 -2.58
N ASP A 114 14.13 4.64 -3.37
CA ASP A 114 14.25 6.05 -3.74
C ASP A 114 13.50 6.94 -2.76
N TYR A 115 12.19 6.73 -2.60
CA TYR A 115 11.36 7.45 -1.65
C TYR A 115 10.30 6.54 -1.00
N ILE A 116 9.75 7.04 0.08
CA ILE A 116 8.59 6.46 0.75
C ILE A 116 7.52 7.54 0.84
N LEU A 117 6.35 7.24 0.32
CA LEU A 117 5.19 8.10 0.39
C LEU A 117 4.30 7.66 1.56
N PHE A 118 3.92 8.60 2.39
CA PHE A 118 2.91 8.40 3.44
C PHE A 118 1.70 9.24 3.10
N ARG A 119 0.56 8.61 2.94
CA ARG A 119 -0.71 9.27 2.66
C ARG A 119 -1.73 8.88 3.72
N ARG A 120 -2.31 9.87 4.41
CA ARG A 120 -3.39 9.60 5.35
C ARG A 120 -4.58 9.03 4.59
N VAL A 121 -5.08 7.93 5.09
CA VAL A 121 -6.28 7.28 4.54
C VAL A 121 -7.40 7.60 5.51
N GLY A 122 -8.07 8.72 5.37
CA GLY A 122 -9.24 9.20 6.13
C GLY A 122 -9.38 8.73 7.59
N ASP A 123 -10.30 9.26 8.34
CA ASP A 123 -10.61 8.70 9.66
C ASP A 123 -11.11 7.27 9.52
N GLN A 124 -10.76 6.40 10.46
CA GLN A 124 -11.24 5.02 10.48
C GLN A 124 -12.77 4.94 10.32
N GLU A 125 -13.50 5.95 10.77
CA GLU A 125 -14.94 6.05 10.58
C GLU A 125 -15.36 6.21 9.11
N GLU A 126 -14.60 6.92 8.27
CA GLU A 126 -14.93 7.00 6.84
C GLU A 126 -14.56 5.74 6.06
N LEU A 127 -13.46 5.08 6.45
CA LEU A 127 -13.05 3.80 5.86
C LEU A 127 -13.94 2.63 6.31
N TYR A 128 -14.50 2.70 7.52
CA TYR A 128 -15.30 1.64 8.13
C TYR A 128 -16.80 1.95 8.19
N ASN A 129 -17.32 2.82 7.32
CA ASN A 129 -18.77 2.98 7.16
C ASN A 129 -19.49 1.71 6.69
N LYS A 130 -18.74 0.64 6.45
CA LYS A 130 -19.25 -0.68 6.06
C LYS A 130 -19.26 -1.60 7.28
N VAL A 131 -20.08 -1.25 8.25
CA VAL A 131 -20.25 -2.05 9.46
C VAL A 131 -21.10 -3.28 9.15
N ILE A 132 -20.56 -4.44 9.48
CA ILE A 132 -21.28 -5.72 9.43
C ILE A 132 -21.78 -6.03 10.83
N LYS A 133 -23.09 -6.03 10.99
CA LYS A 133 -23.75 -6.35 12.26
C LYS A 133 -23.96 -7.85 12.37
N ALA A 134 -23.88 -8.36 13.60
CA ALA A 134 -24.09 -9.78 13.89
C ALA A 134 -25.50 -10.26 13.49
N GLU A 135 -26.50 -9.38 13.58
CA GLU A 135 -27.88 -9.70 13.26
C GLU A 135 -28.43 -8.78 12.15
N GLY A 136 -29.34 -9.34 11.34
CA GLY A 136 -30.03 -8.63 10.29
C GLY A 136 -29.31 -8.64 8.94
N ALA A 137 -29.89 -7.94 7.97
CA ALA A 137 -29.29 -7.82 6.64
C ALA A 137 -28.26 -6.67 6.61
N ASN A 138 -27.07 -6.98 6.09
CA ASN A 138 -26.02 -6.01 5.89
C ASN A 138 -25.96 -5.62 4.40
N LYS A 139 -26.21 -4.35 4.08
CA LYS A 139 -26.16 -3.82 2.71
C LYS A 139 -24.90 -2.98 2.53
N ILE A 140 -24.11 -3.32 1.52
CA ILE A 140 -22.98 -2.52 1.08
C ILE A 140 -23.22 -2.15 -0.37
N GLU A 141 -23.19 -0.86 -0.68
CA GLU A 141 -23.30 -0.36 -2.05
C GLU A 141 -22.02 -0.72 -2.82
N ALA A 142 -22.17 -1.34 -3.99
CA ALA A 142 -21.05 -1.89 -4.76
C ALA A 142 -20.03 -0.83 -5.18
N GLU A 143 -20.50 0.40 -5.46
CA GLU A 143 -19.66 1.54 -5.83
C GLU A 143 -18.86 2.15 -4.66
N LYS A 144 -19.09 1.70 -3.43
CA LYS A 144 -18.38 2.11 -2.21
C LYS A 144 -17.16 1.23 -1.92
N TYR A 145 -16.52 0.71 -2.95
CA TYR A 145 -15.31 -0.09 -2.78
C TYR A 145 -14.11 0.76 -2.31
N ASP A 146 -13.15 0.12 -1.66
CA ASP A 146 -11.96 0.78 -1.10
C ASP A 146 -10.75 0.65 -2.01
N ALA A 147 -10.67 -0.44 -2.79
CA ALA A 147 -9.63 -0.66 -3.77
C ALA A 147 -10.16 -1.47 -4.95
N ALA A 148 -9.54 -1.29 -6.10
CA ALA A 148 -9.85 -2.04 -7.30
C ALA A 148 -8.57 -2.44 -8.03
N GLY A 149 -8.52 -3.65 -8.54
CA GLY A 149 -7.49 -4.10 -9.48
C GLY A 149 -8.09 -4.25 -10.87
N THR A 150 -7.33 -3.85 -11.87
CA THR A 150 -7.76 -3.84 -13.26
C THR A 150 -6.83 -4.68 -14.12
N THR A 151 -7.42 -5.58 -14.90
CA THR A 151 -6.76 -6.27 -16.01
C THR A 151 -7.47 -5.89 -17.31
N GLY A 152 -6.73 -5.80 -18.41
CA GLY A 152 -7.29 -5.39 -19.71
C GLY A 152 -7.35 -3.87 -19.90
N ASN A 153 -8.12 -3.42 -20.88
CA ASN A 153 -8.07 -2.05 -21.39
C ASN A 153 -8.99 -1.05 -20.67
N ASN A 154 -9.92 -1.54 -19.86
CA ASN A 154 -10.88 -0.67 -19.15
C ASN A 154 -10.69 -0.83 -17.63
N ALA A 155 -10.37 0.29 -16.99
CA ALA A 155 -10.26 0.33 -15.54
C ALA A 155 -11.61 0.08 -14.86
N VAL A 156 -11.61 -0.74 -13.82
CA VAL A 156 -12.74 -0.85 -12.89
C VAL A 156 -12.96 0.52 -12.26
N ARG A 157 -14.17 1.03 -12.35
CA ARG A 157 -14.51 2.37 -11.83
C ARG A 157 -15.99 2.49 -11.52
N THR A 158 -16.35 3.57 -10.86
CA THR A 158 -17.75 3.97 -10.71
C THR A 158 -18.20 4.79 -11.93
N GLU A 159 -19.44 4.61 -12.32
CA GLU A 159 -20.09 5.41 -13.36
C GLU A 159 -21.45 5.91 -12.89
N ASN A 160 -21.77 7.14 -13.26
CA ASN A 160 -23.10 7.70 -13.08
C ASN A 160 -23.99 7.24 -14.24
N PHE A 161 -25.23 6.91 -13.94
CA PHE A 161 -26.22 6.58 -14.94
C PHE A 161 -27.54 7.29 -14.65
N THR A 162 -28.29 7.54 -15.70
CA THR A 162 -29.65 8.05 -15.63
C THR A 162 -30.53 7.18 -16.50
N LYS A 163 -31.62 6.68 -15.92
CA LYS A 163 -32.63 5.93 -16.64
C LYS A 163 -34.00 6.35 -16.13
N ASP A 164 -34.83 6.81 -17.04
CA ASP A 164 -36.15 7.40 -16.71
C ASP A 164 -35.98 8.59 -15.73
N ASP A 165 -36.62 8.58 -14.61
CA ASP A 165 -36.50 9.62 -13.57
C ASP A 165 -35.47 9.26 -12.47
N TYR A 166 -34.71 8.18 -12.66
CA TYR A 166 -33.73 7.72 -11.66
C TYR A 166 -32.30 8.03 -12.11
N THR A 167 -31.54 8.71 -11.24
CA THR A 167 -30.11 8.92 -11.40
C THR A 167 -29.37 8.25 -10.25
N GLY A 168 -28.33 7.51 -10.56
CA GLY A 168 -27.54 6.78 -9.57
C GLY A 168 -26.11 6.58 -10.01
N THR A 169 -25.36 5.91 -9.16
CA THR A 169 -23.96 5.50 -9.40
C THR A 169 -23.91 3.97 -9.36
N CYS A 170 -23.08 3.39 -10.20
CA CYS A 170 -22.84 1.95 -10.19
C CYS A 170 -21.36 1.62 -10.34
N LEU A 171 -20.99 0.41 -9.90
CA LEU A 171 -19.69 -0.19 -10.23
C LEU A 171 -19.71 -0.69 -11.68
N ALA A 172 -18.72 -0.30 -12.47
CA ALA A 172 -18.63 -0.63 -13.88
C ALA A 172 -17.30 -1.25 -14.25
N TYR A 173 -17.29 -1.91 -15.41
CA TYR A 173 -16.09 -2.52 -16.02
C TYR A 173 -15.47 -3.70 -15.26
N MET A 174 -16.30 -4.49 -14.57
CA MET A 174 -15.92 -5.81 -14.01
C MET A 174 -15.92 -6.93 -15.07
N ASN A 175 -15.51 -6.62 -16.30
CA ASN A 175 -15.71 -7.47 -17.48
C ASN A 175 -14.48 -8.22 -17.95
N TYR A 176 -13.37 -8.14 -17.25
CA TYR A 176 -12.16 -8.92 -17.53
C TYR A 176 -11.84 -9.88 -16.40
N VAL A 177 -11.34 -11.06 -16.77
CA VAL A 177 -10.86 -12.04 -15.79
C VAL A 177 -9.73 -11.44 -14.98
N GLY A 178 -9.84 -11.51 -13.64
CA GLY A 178 -8.87 -10.91 -12.73
C GLY A 178 -9.18 -9.47 -12.29
N ASN A 179 -10.23 -8.82 -12.85
CA ASN A 179 -10.72 -7.57 -12.28
C ASN A 179 -11.35 -7.85 -10.91
N TYR A 180 -11.05 -7.01 -9.93
CA TYR A 180 -11.60 -7.12 -8.59
C TYR A 180 -11.87 -5.76 -7.97
N VAL A 181 -12.71 -5.76 -6.95
CA VAL A 181 -12.83 -4.68 -5.96
C VAL A 181 -12.69 -5.27 -4.57
N SER A 182 -12.18 -4.47 -3.65
CA SER A 182 -12.02 -4.84 -2.26
C SER A 182 -12.79 -3.88 -1.36
N TYR A 183 -13.32 -4.41 -0.27
CA TYR A 183 -14.03 -3.64 0.75
C TYR A 183 -13.35 -3.86 2.10
N TYR A 184 -13.09 -2.78 2.83
CA TYR A 184 -12.76 -2.87 4.24
C TYR A 184 -14.04 -2.91 5.06
N LEU A 185 -14.20 -3.97 5.83
CA LEU A 185 -15.40 -4.20 6.63
C LEU A 185 -15.05 -4.12 8.12
N ASN A 186 -15.85 -3.40 8.88
CA ASN A 186 -15.83 -3.46 10.33
C ASN A 186 -16.88 -4.46 10.78
N VAL A 187 -16.47 -5.55 11.41
CA VAL A 187 -17.36 -6.60 11.92
C VAL A 187 -17.52 -6.37 13.42
N GLU A 188 -18.74 -6.09 13.88
CA GLU A 188 -19.02 -5.79 15.30
C GLU A 188 -18.78 -7.00 16.19
N GLU A 189 -19.07 -8.21 15.70
CA GLU A 189 -18.85 -9.44 16.44
C GLU A 189 -18.28 -10.53 15.51
N ALA A 190 -17.27 -11.26 15.99
CA ALA A 190 -16.73 -12.40 15.27
C ALA A 190 -17.72 -13.57 15.32
N GLY A 191 -18.06 -14.09 14.16
CA GLY A 191 -18.93 -15.24 13.97
C GLY A 191 -18.21 -16.46 13.42
#